data_c81b4da3ae510cb630fc15bd8aec7fac
#
_entry.id   c81b4da3ae510cb630fc15bd8aec7fac
#
_cell.length_a   1.000
_cell.length_b   1.000
_cell.length_c   1.000
_cell.angle_alpha   90.00
_cell.angle_beta   90.00
_cell.angle_gamma   90.00
#
_symmetry.space_group_name_H-M   'P 1'
#
loop_
_entity.id
_entity.type
_entity.pdbx_description
1 polymer ?
#
loop_
_entity_poly.entity_id
_entity_poly.type
_entity_poly.pdbx_seq_one_letter_code
_entity_poly.pdbx_strand_id
1 'polypeptide(L)'
;KEDSELLADELADRNEILRYEYKREAKRRKVEEQNRLYDLLRSATQTQIDRIAELTKEYRRISSTDPDRAKTLLAEIAVLCSYIKRRKHLTLLTDRDIKISATELHRAFNESLQTLKLLGVRSSLYVDESLSMLSGKTATTVFDFYESVIEADILNLTGIQVSLIKANGLRLSLNVCCKADLSALVSGDGIRCEKEDDEEYQRLVFEAKEGDRK
;
A
#
# COMPACT_ATOMS: atom_id res chain seq x y z
N LYS A 1 37.32 55.39 -10.53
CA LYS A 1 36.74 55.14 -9.20
C LYS A 1 35.19 55.07 -9.29
N GLU A 2 34.57 56.06 -9.93
CA GLU A 2 33.12 56.10 -10.15
C GLU A 2 32.61 54.93 -10.99
N ASP A 3 33.30 54.50 -12.06
CA ASP A 3 32.93 53.37 -12.91
C ASP A 3 32.98 52.05 -12.15
N SER A 4 33.88 51.91 -11.17
CA SER A 4 34.02 50.72 -10.32
C SER A 4 32.91 50.60 -9.26
N GLU A 5 32.43 51.74 -8.76
CA GLU A 5 31.30 51.80 -7.81
C GLU A 5 29.98 51.51 -8.52
N LEU A 6 29.75 52.07 -9.71
CA LEU A 6 28.58 51.79 -10.55
C LEU A 6 28.49 50.27 -10.92
N LEU A 7 29.62 49.69 -11.29
CA LEU A 7 29.66 48.25 -11.62
C LEU A 7 29.38 47.35 -10.39
N ALA A 8 29.84 47.77 -9.20
CA ALA A 8 29.56 47.06 -7.97
C ALA A 8 28.07 47.09 -7.59
N ASP A 9 27.42 48.25 -7.77
CA ASP A 9 26.00 48.42 -7.53
C ASP A 9 25.15 47.61 -8.52
N GLU A 10 25.49 47.63 -9.83
CA GLU A 10 24.83 46.77 -10.84
C GLU A 10 24.95 45.28 -10.52
N LEU A 11 26.13 44.84 -10.07
CA LEU A 11 26.34 43.45 -9.65
C LEU A 11 25.56 43.09 -8.39
N ALA A 12 25.42 44.01 -7.45
CA ALA A 12 24.62 43.82 -6.25
C ALA A 12 23.14 43.64 -6.59
N ASP A 13 22.59 44.55 -7.42
CA ASP A 13 21.19 44.48 -7.88
C ASP A 13 20.91 43.20 -8.65
N ARG A 14 21.82 42.81 -9.55
CA ARG A 14 21.70 41.58 -10.32
C ARG A 14 21.74 40.34 -9.44
N ASN A 15 22.60 40.33 -8.42
CA ASN A 15 22.66 39.23 -7.44
C ASN A 15 21.39 39.16 -6.59
N GLU A 16 20.76 40.26 -6.24
CA GLU A 16 19.50 40.28 -5.50
C GLU A 16 18.37 39.69 -6.35
N ILE A 17 18.24 40.10 -7.62
CA ILE A 17 17.29 39.54 -8.57
C ILE A 17 17.46 38.04 -8.72
N LEU A 18 18.72 37.56 -8.95
CA LEU A 18 19.02 36.16 -9.08
C LEU A 18 18.67 35.36 -7.80
N ARG A 19 18.92 35.92 -6.63
CA ARG A 19 18.51 35.31 -5.35
C ARG A 19 17.00 35.20 -5.20
N TYR A 20 16.28 36.24 -5.65
CA TYR A 20 14.81 36.20 -5.63
C TYR A 20 14.25 35.16 -6.60
N GLU A 21 14.76 35.13 -7.82
CA GLU A 21 14.38 34.12 -8.83
C GLU A 21 14.68 32.70 -8.35
N TYR A 22 15.86 32.46 -7.78
CA TYR A 22 16.21 31.17 -7.22
C TYR A 22 15.25 30.72 -6.09
N LYS A 23 14.93 31.63 -5.17
CA LYS A 23 13.95 31.35 -4.09
C LYS A 23 12.57 31.04 -4.65
N ARG A 24 12.13 31.78 -5.66
CA ARG A 24 10.84 31.57 -6.32
C ARG A 24 10.80 30.22 -7.03
N GLU A 25 11.84 29.89 -7.75
CA GLU A 25 11.95 28.61 -8.45
C GLU A 25 12.02 27.43 -7.48
N ALA A 26 12.79 27.53 -6.41
CA ALA A 26 12.85 26.50 -5.37
C ALA A 26 11.48 26.28 -4.70
N LYS A 27 10.72 27.35 -4.45
CA LYS A 27 9.35 27.27 -3.93
C LYS A 27 8.41 26.57 -4.93
N ARG A 28 8.51 26.92 -6.22
CA ARG A 28 7.70 26.30 -7.28
C ARG A 28 7.99 24.80 -7.37
N ARG A 29 9.27 24.41 -7.46
CA ARG A 29 9.67 22.99 -7.49
C ARG A 29 9.16 22.21 -6.28
N LYS A 30 9.22 22.82 -5.09
CA LYS A 30 8.68 22.20 -3.87
C LYS A 30 7.17 21.94 -3.96
N VAL A 31 6.40 22.89 -4.49
CA VAL A 31 4.95 22.73 -4.68
C VAL A 31 4.64 21.68 -5.74
N GLU A 32 5.36 21.69 -6.86
CA GLU A 32 5.23 20.70 -7.93
C GLU A 32 5.51 19.29 -7.41
N GLU A 33 6.58 19.12 -6.62
CA GLU A 33 6.91 17.83 -6.01
C GLU A 33 5.87 17.37 -4.99
N GLN A 34 5.34 18.28 -4.17
CA GLN A 34 4.23 17.96 -3.26
C GLN A 34 2.99 17.50 -4.02
N ASN A 35 2.62 18.19 -5.10
CA ASN A 35 1.47 17.81 -5.92
C ASN A 35 1.69 16.43 -6.56
N ARG A 36 2.88 16.18 -7.13
CA ARG A 36 3.25 14.88 -7.68
C ARG A 36 3.07 13.74 -6.65
N LEU A 37 3.55 13.95 -5.42
CA LEU A 37 3.41 12.96 -4.34
C LEU A 37 1.93 12.77 -3.95
N TYR A 38 1.14 13.84 -3.87
CA TYR A 38 -0.29 13.72 -3.59
C TYR A 38 -1.02 12.91 -4.68
N ASP A 39 -0.73 13.18 -5.95
CA ASP A 39 -1.34 12.47 -7.07
C ASP A 39 -0.95 10.98 -7.06
N LEU A 40 0.33 10.68 -6.79
CA LEU A 40 0.83 9.32 -6.66
C LEU A 40 0.13 8.56 -5.52
N LEU A 41 0.02 9.18 -4.33
CA LEU A 41 -0.63 8.57 -3.17
C LEU A 41 -2.15 8.40 -3.38
N ARG A 42 -2.77 9.33 -4.07
CA ARG A 42 -4.20 9.28 -4.39
C ARG A 42 -4.51 8.18 -5.41
N SER A 43 -3.78 8.15 -6.52
CA SER A 43 -3.99 7.15 -7.57
C SER A 43 -3.84 5.72 -7.06
N ALA A 44 -2.88 5.49 -6.16
CA ALA A 44 -2.62 4.18 -5.57
C ALA A 44 -3.73 3.64 -4.67
N THR A 45 -4.67 4.49 -4.22
CA THR A 45 -5.70 4.10 -3.22
C THR A 45 -7.09 4.65 -3.52
N GLN A 46 -7.32 5.16 -4.73
CA GLN A 46 -8.58 5.84 -5.08
C GLN A 46 -9.77 4.89 -4.99
N THR A 47 -9.65 3.66 -5.48
CA THR A 47 -10.71 2.66 -5.45
C THR A 47 -11.19 2.38 -4.01
N GLN A 48 -10.26 2.23 -3.06
CA GLN A 48 -10.58 1.99 -1.66
C GLN A 48 -11.22 3.23 -1.00
N ILE A 49 -10.77 4.43 -1.37
CA ILE A 49 -11.36 5.69 -0.90
C ILE A 49 -12.82 5.80 -1.37
N ASP A 50 -13.09 5.49 -2.63
CA ASP A 50 -14.44 5.52 -3.19
C ASP A 50 -15.34 4.46 -2.51
N ARG A 51 -14.80 3.26 -2.26
CA ARG A 51 -15.50 2.21 -1.51
C ARG A 51 -15.82 2.65 -0.08
N ILE A 52 -14.91 3.27 0.63
CA ILE A 52 -15.16 3.81 1.98
C ILE A 52 -16.28 4.87 1.94
N ALA A 53 -16.31 5.72 0.92
CA ALA A 53 -17.36 6.72 0.78
C ALA A 53 -18.76 6.08 0.61
N GLU A 54 -18.87 4.99 -0.16
CA GLU A 54 -20.10 4.22 -0.32
C GLU A 54 -20.54 3.55 0.98
N LEU A 55 -19.61 2.83 1.64
CA LEU A 55 -19.88 2.17 2.92
C LEU A 55 -20.29 3.17 4.01
N THR A 56 -19.70 4.36 4.02
CA THR A 56 -20.06 5.43 4.94
C THR A 56 -21.48 5.94 4.70
N LYS A 57 -21.91 6.06 3.44
CA LYS A 57 -23.30 6.42 3.10
C LYS A 57 -24.28 5.35 3.57
N GLU A 58 -23.97 4.07 3.33
CA GLU A 58 -24.78 2.95 3.81
C GLU A 58 -24.85 2.94 5.34
N TYR A 59 -23.72 3.07 6.03
CA TYR A 59 -23.66 3.14 7.49
C TYR A 59 -24.59 4.22 8.05
N ARG A 60 -24.54 5.44 7.53
CA ARG A 60 -25.41 6.54 7.97
C ARG A 60 -26.90 6.25 7.82
N ARG A 61 -27.26 5.46 6.81
CA ARG A 61 -28.66 5.10 6.54
C ARG A 61 -29.18 4.05 7.50
N ILE A 62 -28.34 3.07 7.92
CA ILE A 62 -28.78 1.90 8.67
C ILE A 62 -28.35 1.87 10.13
N SER A 63 -27.49 2.78 10.57
CA SER A 63 -26.87 2.74 11.90
C SER A 63 -27.86 2.70 13.08
N SER A 64 -29.07 3.26 12.89
CA SER A 64 -30.13 3.23 13.89
C SER A 64 -31.10 2.05 13.73
N THR A 65 -31.16 1.42 12.58
CA THR A 65 -32.15 0.38 12.24
C THR A 65 -31.57 -1.03 12.28
N ASP A 66 -30.26 -1.18 11.98
CA ASP A 66 -29.54 -2.45 11.94
C ASP A 66 -28.14 -2.30 12.56
N PRO A 67 -28.03 -2.39 13.90
CA PRO A 67 -26.75 -2.20 14.59
C PRO A 67 -25.68 -3.25 14.25
N ASP A 68 -26.09 -4.48 13.92
CA ASP A 68 -25.13 -5.56 13.61
C ASP A 68 -24.53 -5.35 12.21
N ARG A 69 -25.35 -5.01 11.24
CA ARG A 69 -24.86 -4.63 9.91
C ARG A 69 -24.01 -3.35 9.98
N ALA A 70 -24.41 -2.38 10.80
CA ALA A 70 -23.63 -1.16 11.02
C ALA A 70 -22.23 -1.46 11.57
N LYS A 71 -22.10 -2.38 12.53
CA LYS A 71 -20.80 -2.86 13.02
C LYS A 71 -19.94 -3.47 11.93
N THR A 72 -20.54 -4.32 11.09
CA THR A 72 -19.83 -4.96 9.97
C THR A 72 -19.29 -3.92 8.99
N LEU A 73 -20.10 -2.91 8.63
CA LEU A 73 -19.65 -1.82 7.76
C LEU A 73 -18.49 -1.03 8.36
N LEU A 74 -18.53 -0.72 9.65
CA LEU A 74 -17.42 -0.04 10.32
C LEU A 74 -16.14 -0.89 10.33
N ALA A 75 -16.25 -2.20 10.53
CA ALA A 75 -15.12 -3.10 10.46
C ALA A 75 -14.53 -3.18 9.03
N GLU A 76 -15.37 -3.26 8.00
CA GLU A 76 -14.95 -3.20 6.60
C GLU A 76 -14.22 -1.87 6.30
N ILE A 77 -14.77 -0.73 6.71
CA ILE A 77 -14.12 0.57 6.60
C ILE A 77 -12.77 0.60 7.30
N ALA A 78 -12.66 0.02 8.51
CA ALA A 78 -11.41 -0.02 9.25
C ALA A 78 -10.33 -0.85 8.53
N VAL A 79 -10.68 -1.97 7.90
CA VAL A 79 -9.77 -2.78 7.07
C VAL A 79 -9.25 -1.95 5.90
N LEU A 80 -10.14 -1.31 5.14
CA LEU A 80 -9.75 -0.47 4.00
C LEU A 80 -8.88 0.73 4.43
N CYS A 81 -9.17 1.35 5.58
CA CYS A 81 -8.34 2.43 6.13
C CYS A 81 -6.93 1.94 6.51
N SER A 82 -6.83 0.74 7.10
CA SER A 82 -5.54 0.12 7.42
C SER A 82 -4.72 -0.13 6.16
N TYR A 83 -5.33 -0.69 5.11
CA TYR A 83 -4.70 -0.86 3.81
C TYR A 83 -4.20 0.47 3.23
N ILE A 84 -5.07 1.48 3.11
CA ILE A 84 -4.71 2.79 2.56
C ILE A 84 -3.51 3.39 3.31
N LYS A 85 -3.51 3.32 4.63
CA LYS A 85 -2.40 3.83 5.45
C LYS A 85 -1.09 3.12 5.11
N ARG A 86 -1.10 1.79 5.04
CA ARG A 86 0.09 0.99 4.75
C ARG A 86 0.55 1.12 3.30
N ARG A 87 -0.39 1.12 2.37
CA ARG A 87 -0.11 1.32 0.95
C ARG A 87 0.57 2.65 0.68
N LYS A 88 0.05 3.73 1.29
CA LYS A 88 0.67 5.07 1.17
C LYS A 88 2.07 5.10 1.76
N HIS A 89 2.29 4.45 2.91
CA HIS A 89 3.61 4.37 3.51
C HIS A 89 4.61 3.64 2.60
N LEU A 90 4.24 2.46 2.07
CA LEU A 90 5.07 1.70 1.14
C LEU A 90 5.34 2.49 -0.15
N THR A 91 4.36 3.22 -0.67
CA THR A 91 4.52 4.09 -1.85
C THR A 91 5.56 5.19 -1.61
N LEU A 92 5.54 5.84 -0.45
CA LEU A 92 6.53 6.87 -0.10
C LEU A 92 7.95 6.31 0.04
N LEU A 93 8.10 5.11 0.59
CA LEU A 93 9.39 4.44 0.66
C LEU A 93 9.90 4.07 -0.73
N THR A 94 9.02 3.58 -1.59
CA THR A 94 9.34 3.23 -2.98
C THR A 94 9.75 4.45 -3.80
N ASP A 95 9.04 5.56 -3.66
CA ASP A 95 9.34 6.82 -4.37
C ASP A 95 10.71 7.39 -4.00
N ARG A 96 11.18 7.12 -2.78
CA ARG A 96 12.52 7.51 -2.31
C ARG A 96 13.60 6.47 -2.58
N ASP A 97 13.30 5.43 -3.34
CA ASP A 97 14.19 4.28 -3.59
C ASP A 97 14.73 3.63 -2.29
N ILE A 98 13.93 3.71 -1.22
CA ILE A 98 14.28 3.09 0.06
C ILE A 98 13.93 1.61 -0.02
N LYS A 99 14.90 0.77 0.28
CA LYS A 99 14.67 -0.67 0.44
C LYS A 99 13.84 -0.95 1.68
N ILE A 100 12.92 -1.90 1.57
CA ILE A 100 11.97 -2.27 2.62
C ILE A 100 12.49 -3.52 3.33
N SER A 101 12.60 -3.45 4.65
CA SER A 101 13.03 -4.57 5.48
C SER A 101 11.91 -5.58 5.70
N ALA A 102 12.27 -6.83 6.02
CA ALA A 102 11.32 -7.84 6.46
C ALA A 102 10.48 -7.38 7.66
N THR A 103 11.08 -6.61 8.58
CA THR A 103 10.38 -6.03 9.74
C THR A 103 9.30 -5.04 9.32
N GLU A 104 9.54 -4.22 8.31
CA GLU A 104 8.54 -3.25 7.81
C GLU A 104 7.39 -3.97 7.11
N LEU A 105 7.68 -5.00 6.31
CA LEU A 105 6.65 -5.87 5.74
C LEU A 105 5.85 -6.58 6.82
N HIS A 106 6.52 -7.18 7.81
CA HIS A 106 5.84 -7.80 8.94
C HIS A 106 4.86 -6.84 9.61
N ARG A 107 5.26 -5.59 9.86
CA ARG A 107 4.37 -4.57 10.43
C ARG A 107 3.17 -4.27 9.55
N ALA A 108 3.39 -4.15 8.22
CA ALA A 108 2.31 -3.86 7.28
C ALA A 108 1.26 -4.98 7.28
N PHE A 109 1.68 -6.24 7.14
CA PHE A 109 0.78 -7.39 7.17
C PHE A 109 0.11 -7.57 8.54
N ASN A 110 0.89 -7.49 9.63
CA ASN A 110 0.34 -7.66 10.98
C ASN A 110 -0.73 -6.62 11.31
N GLU A 111 -0.56 -5.36 10.93
CA GLU A 111 -1.57 -4.32 11.17
C GLU A 111 -2.85 -4.60 10.39
N SER A 112 -2.76 -5.01 9.12
CA SER A 112 -3.92 -5.41 8.32
C SER A 112 -4.63 -6.62 8.95
N LEU A 113 -3.89 -7.67 9.31
CA LEU A 113 -4.44 -8.87 9.95
C LEU A 113 -5.09 -8.60 11.30
N GLN A 114 -4.54 -7.68 12.13
CA GLN A 114 -5.19 -7.27 13.38
C GLN A 114 -6.52 -6.57 13.13
N THR A 115 -6.63 -5.80 12.05
CA THR A 115 -7.87 -5.12 11.68
C THR A 115 -8.93 -6.12 11.21
N LEU A 116 -8.55 -7.19 10.50
CA LEU A 116 -9.46 -8.28 10.09
C LEU A 116 -10.13 -9.00 11.27
N LYS A 117 -9.50 -8.99 12.45
CA LYS A 117 -10.13 -9.55 13.67
C LYS A 117 -11.43 -8.83 14.05
N LEU A 118 -11.61 -7.58 13.64
CA LEU A 118 -12.88 -6.85 13.87
C LEU A 118 -14.05 -7.49 13.09
N LEU A 119 -13.76 -8.21 12.01
CA LEU A 119 -14.71 -9.02 11.25
C LEU A 119 -14.79 -10.48 11.73
N GLY A 120 -14.09 -10.83 12.82
CA GLY A 120 -14.05 -12.20 13.35
C GLY A 120 -13.11 -13.15 12.58
N VAL A 121 -12.29 -12.64 11.68
CA VAL A 121 -11.36 -13.45 10.86
C VAL A 121 -10.22 -13.98 11.72
N ARG A 122 -10.00 -15.28 11.70
CA ARG A 122 -8.84 -15.93 12.30
C ARG A 122 -7.63 -15.70 11.40
N SER A 123 -6.55 -15.17 11.94
CA SER A 123 -5.37 -14.84 11.13
C SER A 123 -4.06 -15.26 11.79
N SER A 124 -3.09 -15.66 10.97
CA SER A 124 -1.70 -15.89 11.38
C SER A 124 -0.74 -15.36 10.34
N LEU A 125 0.46 -14.97 10.81
CA LEU A 125 1.51 -14.41 9.98
C LEU A 125 2.83 -15.08 10.30
N TYR A 126 3.51 -15.56 9.26
CA TYR A 126 4.89 -16.00 9.31
C TYR A 126 5.73 -15.18 8.33
N VAL A 127 6.83 -14.63 8.79
CA VAL A 127 7.82 -13.93 7.96
C VAL A 127 9.18 -14.53 8.25
N ASP A 128 9.83 -15.05 7.22
CA ASP A 128 11.15 -15.61 7.31
C ASP A 128 12.18 -14.55 7.70
N GLU A 129 12.90 -14.75 8.79
CA GLU A 129 13.93 -13.81 9.28
C GLU A 129 15.12 -13.68 8.31
N SER A 130 15.32 -14.64 7.41
CA SER A 130 16.37 -14.59 6.39
C SER A 130 16.02 -13.70 5.18
N LEU A 131 14.80 -13.12 5.14
CA LEU A 131 14.42 -12.16 4.11
C LEU A 131 15.31 -10.91 4.19
N SER A 132 16.02 -10.69 3.10
CA SER A 132 16.85 -9.50 2.93
C SER A 132 15.99 -8.25 2.67
N MET A 133 16.63 -7.11 2.49
CA MET A 133 15.99 -5.88 2.07
C MET A 133 15.38 -6.03 0.68
N LEU A 134 14.10 -5.77 0.53
CA LEU A 134 13.35 -5.87 -0.71
C LEU A 134 13.27 -4.51 -1.42
N SER A 135 13.11 -4.54 -2.75
CA SER A 135 12.76 -3.34 -3.49
C SER A 135 11.38 -2.84 -3.07
N GLY A 136 11.17 -1.53 -3.03
CA GLY A 136 9.87 -0.95 -2.74
C GLY A 136 8.78 -1.47 -3.70
N LYS A 137 9.12 -1.65 -4.97
CA LYS A 137 8.20 -2.20 -5.98
C LYS A 137 7.76 -3.62 -5.61
N THR A 138 8.70 -4.51 -5.28
CA THR A 138 8.39 -5.89 -4.87
C THR A 138 7.49 -5.92 -3.64
N ALA A 139 7.85 -5.16 -2.60
CA ALA A 139 7.09 -5.09 -1.36
C ALA A 139 5.65 -4.58 -1.59
N THR A 140 5.51 -3.55 -2.41
CA THR A 140 4.22 -2.97 -2.78
C THR A 140 3.35 -3.95 -3.56
N THR A 141 3.91 -4.61 -4.59
CA THR A 141 3.17 -5.59 -5.41
C THR A 141 2.67 -6.76 -4.56
N VAL A 142 3.52 -7.26 -3.66
CA VAL A 142 3.15 -8.36 -2.75
C VAL A 142 2.04 -7.93 -1.78
N PHE A 143 2.11 -6.72 -1.27
CA PHE A 143 1.08 -6.18 -0.37
C PHE A 143 -0.24 -5.92 -1.09
N ASP A 144 -0.20 -5.40 -2.32
CA ASP A 144 -1.39 -5.17 -3.15
C ASP A 144 -2.06 -6.49 -3.53
N PHE A 145 -1.29 -7.53 -3.85
CA PHE A 145 -1.85 -8.87 -4.11
C PHE A 145 -2.56 -9.44 -2.87
N TYR A 146 -1.94 -9.36 -1.70
CA TYR A 146 -2.57 -9.77 -0.44
C TYR A 146 -3.90 -9.05 -0.21
N GLU A 147 -3.94 -7.76 -0.43
CA GLU A 147 -5.16 -6.96 -0.23
C GLU A 147 -6.25 -7.31 -1.25
N SER A 148 -5.88 -7.57 -2.52
CA SER A 148 -6.85 -8.00 -3.53
C SER A 148 -7.53 -9.32 -3.16
N VAL A 149 -6.80 -10.22 -2.49
CA VAL A 149 -7.35 -11.49 -1.98
C VAL A 149 -8.36 -11.23 -0.84
N ILE A 150 -8.06 -10.30 0.06
CA ILE A 150 -9.00 -9.92 1.13
C ILE A 150 -10.25 -9.24 0.54
N GLU A 151 -10.07 -8.28 -0.35
CA GLU A 151 -11.19 -7.52 -0.95
C GLU A 151 -12.12 -8.41 -1.78
N ALA A 152 -11.61 -9.52 -2.34
CA ALA A 152 -12.42 -10.43 -3.16
C ALA A 152 -13.61 -11.02 -2.41
N ASP A 153 -13.49 -11.28 -1.11
CA ASP A 153 -14.59 -11.84 -0.31
C ASP A 153 -14.50 -11.47 1.18
N ILE A 154 -14.26 -10.21 1.47
CA ILE A 154 -14.02 -9.70 2.83
C ILE A 154 -15.12 -10.07 3.83
N LEU A 155 -16.38 -10.15 3.39
CA LEU A 155 -17.53 -10.42 4.26
C LEU A 155 -17.71 -11.91 4.57
N ASN A 156 -17.18 -12.81 3.75
CA ASN A 156 -17.22 -14.27 3.97
C ASN A 156 -15.87 -14.84 4.34
N LEU A 157 -14.86 -13.98 4.53
CA LEU A 157 -13.55 -14.40 4.98
C LEU A 157 -13.62 -14.84 6.44
N THR A 158 -13.29 -16.12 6.71
CA THR A 158 -13.32 -16.70 8.06
C THR A 158 -11.94 -16.97 8.61
N GLY A 159 -10.95 -17.14 7.73
CA GLY A 159 -9.57 -17.38 8.10
C GLY A 159 -8.58 -17.02 7.01
N ILE A 160 -7.41 -16.53 7.42
CA ILE A 160 -6.29 -16.27 6.53
C ILE A 160 -4.97 -16.56 7.23
N GLN A 161 -4.12 -17.34 6.57
CA GLN A 161 -2.74 -17.57 6.98
C GLN A 161 -1.82 -16.97 5.93
N VAL A 162 -0.91 -16.12 6.37
CA VAL A 162 0.07 -15.42 5.52
C VAL A 162 1.45 -15.94 5.82
N SER A 163 2.18 -16.35 4.79
CA SER A 163 3.58 -16.78 4.90
C SER A 163 4.43 -16.05 3.86
N LEU A 164 5.46 -15.38 4.32
CA LEU A 164 6.47 -14.71 3.51
C LEU A 164 7.81 -15.40 3.69
N ILE A 165 8.31 -16.03 2.66
CA ILE A 165 9.56 -16.77 2.71
C ILE A 165 10.53 -16.33 1.61
N LYS A 166 11.82 -16.54 1.88
CA LYS A 166 12.86 -16.38 0.87
C LYS A 166 12.83 -17.59 -0.06
N ALA A 167 12.70 -17.32 -1.36
CA ALA A 167 12.82 -18.33 -2.42
C ALA A 167 13.84 -17.77 -3.46
N ASN A 168 13.66 -18.02 -4.74
CA ASN A 168 14.42 -17.32 -5.81
C ASN A 168 13.95 -15.84 -5.95
N GLY A 169 13.87 -15.13 -4.82
CA GLY A 169 13.25 -13.84 -4.60
C GLY A 169 12.37 -13.91 -3.35
N LEU A 170 11.17 -13.35 -3.41
CA LEU A 170 10.16 -13.41 -2.36
C LEU A 170 8.99 -14.30 -2.79
N ARG A 171 8.60 -15.25 -1.92
CA ARG A 171 7.37 -16.00 -2.07
C ARG A 171 6.39 -15.63 -0.97
N LEU A 172 5.21 -15.14 -1.38
CA LEU A 172 4.04 -14.98 -0.54
C LEU A 172 3.13 -16.19 -0.73
N SER A 173 2.74 -16.85 0.36
CA SER A 173 1.73 -17.90 0.36
C SER A 173 0.58 -17.46 1.24
N LEU A 174 -0.65 -17.55 0.72
CA LEU A 174 -1.89 -17.22 1.41
C LEU A 174 -2.77 -18.48 1.44
N ASN A 175 -3.10 -18.95 2.63
CA ASN A 175 -4.15 -19.97 2.81
C ASN A 175 -5.40 -19.24 3.30
N VAL A 176 -6.48 -19.29 2.52
CA VAL A 176 -7.65 -18.42 2.69
C VAL A 176 -8.92 -19.25 2.78
N CYS A 177 -9.68 -19.08 3.85
CA CYS A 177 -11.01 -19.66 4.03
C CYS A 177 -12.06 -18.60 3.69
N CYS A 178 -12.66 -18.70 2.51
CA CYS A 178 -13.73 -17.82 2.03
C CYS A 178 -14.66 -18.58 1.07
N LYS A 179 -15.76 -17.95 0.67
CA LYS A 179 -16.74 -18.55 -0.24
C LYS A 179 -16.45 -18.31 -1.71
N ALA A 180 -15.80 -17.17 -2.02
CA ALA A 180 -15.48 -16.80 -3.40
C ALA A 180 -14.43 -17.74 -3.99
N ASP A 181 -14.53 -18.01 -5.28
CA ASP A 181 -13.47 -18.66 -6.04
C ASP A 181 -12.37 -17.64 -6.36
N LEU A 182 -11.20 -17.80 -5.73
CA LEU A 182 -10.06 -16.91 -5.88
C LEU A 182 -9.22 -17.21 -7.12
N SER A 183 -9.57 -18.23 -7.92
CA SER A 183 -8.84 -18.59 -9.15
C SER A 183 -8.81 -17.44 -10.17
N ALA A 184 -9.80 -16.56 -10.16
CA ALA A 184 -9.86 -15.37 -11.01
C ALA A 184 -8.73 -14.36 -10.72
N LEU A 185 -8.14 -14.38 -9.52
CA LEU A 185 -7.01 -13.51 -9.15
C LEU A 185 -5.66 -13.99 -9.71
N VAL A 186 -5.63 -15.17 -10.32
CA VAL A 186 -4.41 -15.84 -10.84
C VAL A 186 -4.02 -15.32 -12.25
N SER A 187 -4.52 -14.19 -12.69
CA SER A 187 -4.31 -13.68 -14.05
C SER A 187 -2.93 -13.04 -14.33
N GLY A 188 -1.92 -13.25 -13.47
CA GLY A 188 -0.58 -12.66 -13.61
C GLY A 188 0.55 -13.70 -13.59
N ASP A 189 1.69 -13.37 -14.20
CA ASP A 189 2.91 -14.17 -14.12
C ASP A 189 3.38 -14.35 -12.68
N GLY A 190 3.62 -15.60 -12.28
CA GLY A 190 4.13 -15.94 -10.94
C GLY A 190 3.07 -16.14 -9.86
N ILE A 191 1.77 -16.09 -10.22
CA ILE A 191 0.66 -16.37 -9.29
C ILE A 191 0.11 -17.76 -9.59
N ARG A 192 -0.11 -18.56 -8.55
CA ARG A 192 -0.75 -19.87 -8.63
C ARG A 192 -1.86 -19.96 -7.58
N CYS A 193 -2.95 -20.59 -7.94
CA CYS A 193 -4.00 -20.99 -7.01
C CYS A 193 -4.03 -22.52 -6.97
N GLU A 194 -3.92 -23.07 -5.79
CA GLU A 194 -4.03 -24.49 -5.52
C GLU A 194 -5.28 -24.67 -4.67
N LYS A 195 -6.25 -25.44 -5.15
CA LYS A 195 -7.45 -25.83 -4.42
C LYS A 195 -7.50 -27.34 -4.35
N GLU A 196 -7.46 -27.87 -3.14
CA GLU A 196 -7.68 -29.29 -2.91
C GLU A 196 -9.18 -29.52 -2.68
N ASP A 197 -9.75 -30.56 -3.31
CA ASP A 197 -11.21 -30.77 -3.37
C ASP A 197 -11.88 -31.00 -2.01
N ASP A 198 -11.10 -31.38 -0.97
CA ASP A 198 -11.59 -31.66 0.40
C ASP A 198 -11.19 -30.59 1.44
N GLU A 199 -10.56 -29.48 1.04
CA GLU A 199 -10.07 -28.47 1.99
C GLU A 199 -10.98 -27.24 2.03
N GLU A 200 -11.27 -26.78 3.25
CA GLU A 200 -12.04 -25.53 3.51
C GLU A 200 -11.30 -24.26 3.08
N TYR A 201 -10.06 -24.37 2.57
CA TYR A 201 -9.25 -23.21 2.19
C TYR A 201 -8.67 -23.33 0.78
N GLN A 202 -8.45 -22.19 0.19
CA GLN A 202 -7.76 -22.01 -1.09
C GLN A 202 -6.35 -21.50 -0.80
N ARG A 203 -5.35 -22.10 -1.45
CA ARG A 203 -3.96 -21.66 -1.34
C ARG A 203 -3.57 -20.85 -2.56
N LEU A 204 -3.19 -19.60 -2.34
CA LEU A 204 -2.59 -18.74 -3.37
C LEU A 204 -1.10 -18.58 -3.09
N VAL A 205 -0.31 -18.73 -4.13
CA VAL A 205 1.15 -18.54 -4.08
C VAL A 205 1.53 -17.48 -5.10
N PHE A 206 2.18 -16.44 -4.64
CA PHE A 206 2.76 -15.38 -5.46
C PHE A 206 4.29 -15.41 -5.33
N GLU A 207 5.00 -15.52 -6.46
CA GLU A 207 6.46 -15.49 -6.51
C GLU A 207 6.93 -14.22 -7.20
N ALA A 208 7.53 -13.32 -6.42
CA ALA A 208 8.19 -12.13 -6.95
C ALA A 208 9.68 -12.41 -7.13
N LYS A 209 10.17 -12.40 -8.37
CA LYS A 209 11.61 -12.44 -8.64
C LYS A 209 12.22 -11.11 -8.19
N GLU A 210 13.31 -11.17 -7.44
CA GLU A 210 14.11 -9.98 -7.19
C GLU A 210 14.73 -9.58 -8.53
N GLY A 211 14.32 -8.43 -9.08
CA GLY A 211 14.78 -8.00 -10.39
C GLY A 211 16.29 -7.86 -10.40
N ASP A 212 16.94 -8.54 -11.34
CA ASP A 212 18.33 -8.33 -11.68
C ASP A 212 18.55 -6.82 -11.90
N ARG A 213 19.50 -6.27 -11.16
CA ARG A 213 20.00 -4.93 -11.44
C ARG A 213 20.65 -4.96 -12.84
N LYS A 214 20.05 -4.28 -13.80
CA LYS A 214 20.80 -3.71 -14.92
C LYS A 214 21.13 -2.28 -14.61
#